data_8693e3e1b9a7f1cec820347c603aeea1
#
_entry.id   8693e3e1b9a7f1cec820347c603aeea1
#
_cell.length_a   1.000
_cell.length_b   1.000
_cell.length_c   1.000
_cell.angle_alpha   90.00
_cell.angle_beta   90.00
_cell.angle_gamma   90.00
#
_symmetry.space_group_name_H-M   'P 1'
#
loop_
_entity.id
_entity.type
_entity.pdbx_description
1 polymer ?
#
loop_
_entity_poly.entity_id
_entity_poly.type
_entity_poly.pdbx_seq_one_letter_code
_entity_poly.pdbx_strand_id
1 'polypeptide(L)'
;IDVCLIRGTVCDEMGNLTTTDEAMKLEVFNAVLATKRYGGKVVAQVREVAETGTINPKDVTVPGVFIDEVVVCPNPEEDHRMTSSIYFDPSYVGKLRVPQSAVEPAPFNERKFIARRGCEELYPGCVVNLGTGIPNDMVGRVCAEEGLSDKVMITVESGIYGGVQLGGIDFGIGQNLLAMVSHPEQFDYYDGAGVDVTYMGMG
;
A
#
# COMPACT_ATOMS: atom_id res chain seq x y z
N ILE A 1 -19.65 13.85 5.34
CA ILE A 1 -18.39 13.80 6.10
C ILE A 1 -18.05 15.22 6.51
N ASP A 2 -17.95 15.47 7.82
CA ASP A 2 -17.70 16.81 8.35
C ASP A 2 -16.21 17.13 8.44
N VAL A 3 -15.40 16.12 8.74
CA VAL A 3 -13.94 16.24 8.83
C VAL A 3 -13.29 15.00 8.22
N CYS A 4 -12.26 15.20 7.40
CA CYS A 4 -11.38 14.16 6.88
C CYS A 4 -9.97 14.41 7.40
N LEU A 5 -9.41 13.41 8.08
CA LEU A 5 -8.02 13.41 8.49
C LEU A 5 -7.24 12.55 7.52
N ILE A 6 -6.26 13.13 6.86
CA ILE A 6 -5.38 12.43 5.92
C ILE A 6 -3.93 12.55 6.36
N ARG A 7 -3.12 11.63 5.85
CA ARG A 7 -1.68 11.66 6.04
C ARG A 7 -0.97 11.68 4.69
N GLY A 8 0.12 12.43 4.63
CA GLY A 8 1.02 12.43 3.50
C GLY A 8 2.47 12.58 3.94
N THR A 9 3.38 12.51 3.00
CA THR A 9 4.81 12.56 3.25
C THR A 9 5.26 14.01 3.51
N VAL A 10 5.07 14.86 2.51
CA VAL A 10 5.46 16.27 2.47
C VAL A 10 4.33 17.05 1.83
N CYS A 11 4.09 18.26 2.27
CA CYS A 11 3.35 19.24 1.46
C CYS A 11 4.23 20.45 1.18
N ASP A 12 3.84 21.29 0.23
CA ASP A 12 4.42 22.61 0.08
C ASP A 12 3.61 23.67 0.87
N GLU A 13 4.08 24.91 0.87
CA GLU A 13 3.44 26.05 1.53
C GLU A 13 2.02 26.36 0.98
N MET A 14 1.71 25.87 -0.22
CA MET A 14 0.38 25.95 -0.83
C MET A 14 -0.51 24.77 -0.46
N GLY A 15 0.01 23.81 0.32
CA GLY A 15 -0.72 22.61 0.75
C GLY A 15 -0.73 21.46 -0.27
N ASN A 16 0.04 21.53 -1.37
CA ASN A 16 0.14 20.42 -2.32
C ASN A 16 0.80 19.22 -1.65
N LEU A 17 0.01 18.18 -1.39
CA LEU A 17 0.39 17.02 -0.58
C LEU A 17 0.91 15.87 -1.43
N THR A 18 2.03 15.27 -1.01
CA THR A 18 2.57 14.03 -1.57
C THR A 18 2.32 12.85 -0.64
N THR A 19 2.33 11.63 -1.22
CA THR A 19 2.31 10.36 -0.49
C THR A 19 3.47 9.46 -0.91
N THR A 20 4.58 10.05 -1.31
CA THR A 20 5.72 9.34 -1.92
C THR A 20 6.42 8.36 -0.98
N ASP A 21 6.35 8.60 0.33
CA ASP A 21 6.92 7.72 1.37
C ASP A 21 5.84 6.97 2.16
N GLU A 22 4.60 7.05 1.74
CA GLU A 22 3.54 6.23 2.30
C GLU A 22 3.54 4.84 1.63
N ALA A 23 3.49 3.79 2.44
CA ALA A 23 3.54 2.41 1.96
C ALA A 23 2.29 1.99 1.17
N MET A 24 1.23 2.79 1.23
CA MET A 24 -0.04 2.60 0.51
C MET A 24 -0.59 3.95 0.08
N LYS A 25 -1.20 4.00 -1.11
CA LYS A 25 -1.94 5.19 -1.57
C LYS A 25 -3.33 5.28 -0.97
N LEU A 26 -3.98 4.14 -0.78
CA LEU A 26 -5.36 4.00 -0.31
C LEU A 26 -6.34 4.89 -1.11
N GLU A 27 -7.42 5.31 -0.49
CA GLU A 27 -8.45 6.18 -1.06
C GLU A 27 -8.33 7.66 -0.65
N VAL A 28 -7.13 8.11 -0.29
CA VAL A 28 -6.89 9.44 0.29
C VAL A 28 -7.57 10.55 -0.51
N PHE A 29 -7.36 10.61 -1.83
CA PHE A 29 -7.95 11.66 -2.66
C PHE A 29 -9.47 11.55 -2.78
N ASN A 30 -10.00 10.33 -2.85
CA ASN A 30 -11.44 10.09 -2.91
C ASN A 30 -12.17 10.54 -1.61
N ALA A 31 -11.55 10.25 -0.45
CA ALA A 31 -12.06 10.70 0.84
C ALA A 31 -12.07 12.24 0.94
N VAL A 32 -11.02 12.89 0.45
CA VAL A 32 -10.94 14.35 0.36
C VAL A 32 -12.04 14.92 -0.51
N LEU A 33 -12.22 14.38 -1.72
CA LEU A 33 -13.29 14.85 -2.64
C LEU A 33 -14.67 14.66 -2.04
N ALA A 34 -14.94 13.52 -1.40
CA ALA A 34 -16.22 13.28 -0.72
C ALA A 34 -16.47 14.28 0.40
N THR A 35 -15.45 14.63 1.18
CA THR A 35 -15.54 15.61 2.26
C THR A 35 -15.82 17.01 1.73
N LYS A 36 -15.04 17.45 0.74
CA LYS A 36 -15.21 18.80 0.16
C LYS A 36 -16.55 18.98 -0.54
N ARG A 37 -17.09 17.94 -1.16
CA ARG A 37 -18.41 17.99 -1.78
C ARG A 37 -19.52 18.36 -0.79
N TYR A 38 -19.39 17.97 0.46
CA TYR A 38 -20.37 18.25 1.52
C TYR A 38 -20.00 19.44 2.41
N GLY A 39 -18.98 20.21 2.03
CA GLY A 39 -18.55 21.40 2.77
C GLY A 39 -17.76 21.07 4.05
N GLY A 40 -17.28 19.85 4.18
CA GLY A 40 -16.46 19.43 5.31
C GLY A 40 -15.01 19.95 5.22
N LYS A 41 -14.28 19.78 6.31
CA LYS A 41 -12.88 20.18 6.45
C LYS A 41 -11.91 19.01 6.21
N VAL A 42 -10.79 19.31 5.56
CA VAL A 42 -9.68 18.37 5.34
C VAL A 42 -8.46 18.84 6.10
N VAL A 43 -7.97 17.99 7.00
CA VAL A 43 -6.74 18.21 7.78
C VAL A 43 -5.70 17.18 7.37
N ALA A 44 -4.53 17.65 6.95
CA ALA A 44 -3.44 16.79 6.51
C ALA A 44 -2.28 16.80 7.53
N GLN A 45 -1.87 15.60 7.99
CA GLN A 45 -0.64 15.42 8.75
C GLN A 45 0.51 15.15 7.78
N VAL A 46 1.63 15.85 7.96
CA VAL A 46 2.86 15.68 7.14
C VAL A 46 4.10 15.64 8.03
N ARG A 47 5.22 15.14 7.47
CA ARG A 47 6.52 15.17 8.14
C ARG A 47 7.14 16.57 8.10
N GLU A 48 6.99 17.25 6.95
CA GLU A 48 7.60 18.56 6.72
C GLU A 48 6.82 19.37 5.68
N VAL A 49 7.10 20.66 5.62
CA VAL A 49 6.60 21.58 4.60
C VAL A 49 7.77 22.02 3.73
N ALA A 50 7.65 21.83 2.43
CA ALA A 50 8.64 22.24 1.43
C ALA A 50 8.31 23.63 0.87
N GLU A 51 9.30 24.27 0.25
CA GLU A 51 9.08 25.54 -0.47
C GLU A 51 8.16 25.32 -1.69
N THR A 52 7.28 26.28 -1.92
CA THR A 52 6.34 26.26 -3.05
C THR A 52 7.05 26.07 -4.38
N GLY A 53 6.57 25.14 -5.19
CA GLY A 53 7.10 24.84 -6.52
C GLY A 53 8.30 23.87 -6.54
N THR A 54 8.74 23.35 -5.38
CA THR A 54 9.81 22.35 -5.32
C THR A 54 9.33 20.91 -5.46
N ILE A 55 8.03 20.66 -5.22
CA ILE A 55 7.42 19.35 -5.41
C ILE A 55 7.16 19.10 -6.90
N ASN A 56 7.56 17.92 -7.38
CA ASN A 56 7.19 17.50 -8.74
C ASN A 56 5.65 17.37 -8.83
N PRO A 57 4.99 18.06 -9.79
CA PRO A 57 3.53 18.04 -9.88
C PRO A 57 2.92 16.64 -10.10
N LYS A 58 3.69 15.68 -10.62
CA LYS A 58 3.23 14.29 -10.76
C LYS A 58 3.21 13.52 -9.44
N ASP A 59 3.94 13.99 -8.42
CA ASP A 59 3.99 13.37 -7.10
C ASP A 59 2.94 13.96 -6.15
N VAL A 60 2.24 15.02 -6.56
CA VAL A 60 1.13 15.59 -5.80
C VAL A 60 -0.07 14.66 -5.85
N THR A 61 -0.37 14.06 -4.70
CA THR A 61 -1.54 13.18 -4.53
C THR A 61 -2.81 13.98 -4.27
N VAL A 62 -2.72 15.04 -3.44
CA VAL A 62 -3.83 15.93 -3.13
C VAL A 62 -3.42 17.37 -3.40
N PRO A 63 -4.04 18.06 -4.38
CA PRO A 63 -3.79 19.48 -4.60
C PRO A 63 -4.19 20.32 -3.39
N GLY A 64 -3.39 21.33 -3.05
CA GLY A 64 -3.54 22.15 -1.85
C GLY A 64 -4.90 22.86 -1.75
N VAL A 65 -5.56 23.15 -2.87
CA VAL A 65 -6.92 23.73 -2.89
C VAL A 65 -7.95 22.91 -2.15
N PHE A 66 -7.71 21.64 -1.89
CA PHE A 66 -8.61 20.74 -1.16
C PHE A 66 -8.26 20.61 0.33
N ILE A 67 -7.10 21.12 0.77
CA ILE A 67 -6.62 21.02 2.15
C ILE A 67 -6.93 22.32 2.89
N ASP A 68 -7.60 22.22 4.03
CA ASP A 68 -7.94 23.38 4.85
C ASP A 68 -6.88 23.66 5.93
N GLU A 69 -6.26 22.61 6.46
CA GLU A 69 -5.28 22.72 7.53
C GLU A 69 -4.17 21.70 7.37
N VAL A 70 -2.93 22.09 7.69
CA VAL A 70 -1.76 21.21 7.69
C VAL A 70 -1.20 21.12 9.09
N VAL A 71 -0.96 19.90 9.55
CA VAL A 71 -0.31 19.59 10.82
C VAL A 71 1.06 18.99 10.53
N VAL A 72 2.12 19.70 10.90
CA VAL A 72 3.48 19.16 10.83
C VAL A 72 3.75 18.30 12.05
N CYS A 73 4.13 17.05 11.81
CA CYS A 73 4.42 16.11 12.88
C CYS A 73 5.74 16.47 13.59
N PRO A 74 5.74 16.79 14.90
CA PRO A 74 6.97 17.19 15.59
C PRO A 74 7.93 16.01 15.84
N ASN A 75 7.40 14.79 15.96
CA ASN A 75 8.18 13.58 16.21
C ASN A 75 7.85 12.48 15.19
N PRO A 76 8.32 12.60 13.92
CA PRO A 76 7.92 11.69 12.86
C PRO A 76 8.26 10.21 13.15
N GLU A 77 9.35 9.95 13.87
CA GLU A 77 9.75 8.58 14.25
C GLU A 77 8.74 7.88 15.16
N GLU A 78 7.97 8.64 15.94
CA GLU A 78 6.96 8.12 16.85
C GLU A 78 5.55 8.25 16.27
N ASP A 79 5.20 9.43 15.75
CA ASP A 79 3.83 9.82 15.45
C ASP A 79 3.51 9.80 13.94
N HIS A 80 4.52 9.60 13.06
CA HIS A 80 4.35 9.52 11.62
C HIS A 80 5.07 8.30 11.02
N ARG A 81 4.88 7.16 11.66
CA ARG A 81 5.47 5.89 11.21
C ARG A 81 4.77 5.39 9.96
N MET A 82 5.51 4.68 9.10
CA MET A 82 4.97 4.05 7.89
C MET A 82 3.86 3.03 8.24
N THR A 83 4.14 2.21 9.27
CA THR A 83 3.16 1.32 9.90
C THR A 83 3.33 1.37 11.42
N SER A 84 2.49 0.66 12.16
CA SER A 84 2.65 0.57 13.62
C SER A 84 3.97 -0.05 14.06
N SER A 85 4.57 -0.92 13.23
CA SER A 85 5.82 -1.63 13.52
C SER A 85 7.05 -0.99 12.86
N ILE A 86 6.87 -0.22 11.77
CA ILE A 86 7.95 0.27 10.93
C ILE A 86 7.88 1.81 10.85
N TYR A 87 8.95 2.48 11.28
CA TYR A 87 9.06 3.93 11.08
C TYR A 87 9.13 4.26 9.60
N PHE A 88 10.16 3.79 8.93
CA PHE A 88 10.35 3.97 7.50
C PHE A 88 11.28 2.88 6.93
N ASP A 89 10.87 2.28 5.83
CA ASP A 89 11.71 1.39 5.04
C ASP A 89 11.54 1.71 3.55
N PRO A 90 12.59 2.15 2.86
CA PRO A 90 12.54 2.54 1.45
C PRO A 90 12.17 1.39 0.51
N SER A 91 12.25 0.14 0.96
CA SER A 91 11.87 -1.02 0.15
C SER A 91 10.36 -1.14 -0.06
N TYR A 92 9.55 -0.62 0.89
CA TYR A 92 8.08 -0.64 0.80
C TYR A 92 7.48 0.47 -0.06
N VAL A 93 8.31 1.42 -0.49
CA VAL A 93 7.91 2.51 -1.40
C VAL A 93 8.64 2.45 -2.74
N GLY A 94 9.34 1.35 -3.01
CA GLY A 94 10.03 1.13 -4.29
C GLY A 94 11.32 1.93 -4.48
N LYS A 95 11.81 2.65 -3.46
CA LYS A 95 13.08 3.39 -3.50
C LYS A 95 14.31 2.48 -3.42
N LEU A 96 14.12 1.27 -2.91
CA LEU A 96 15.14 0.24 -2.77
C LEU A 96 14.56 -1.12 -3.17
N ARG A 97 15.38 -1.94 -3.83
CA ARG A 97 15.07 -3.36 -4.10
C ARG A 97 15.86 -4.25 -3.14
N VAL A 98 15.15 -5.16 -2.50
CA VAL A 98 15.74 -6.18 -1.63
C VAL A 98 16.04 -7.43 -2.47
N PRO A 99 17.25 -8.00 -2.41
CA PRO A 99 17.54 -9.27 -3.08
C PRO A 99 16.57 -10.36 -2.61
N GLN A 100 16.08 -11.18 -3.53
CA GLN A 100 15.12 -12.25 -3.16
C GLN A 100 15.69 -13.23 -2.14
N SER A 101 17.03 -13.44 -2.15
CA SER A 101 17.75 -14.24 -1.15
C SER A 101 17.72 -13.66 0.27
N ALA A 102 17.37 -12.39 0.43
CA ALA A 102 17.21 -11.72 1.73
C ALA A 102 15.77 -11.75 2.26
N VAL A 103 14.82 -12.21 1.46
CA VAL A 103 13.44 -12.42 1.91
C VAL A 103 13.40 -13.66 2.80
N GLU A 104 12.98 -13.48 4.05
CA GLU A 104 12.88 -14.61 4.98
C GLU A 104 11.85 -15.62 4.49
N PRO A 105 12.22 -16.91 4.43
CA PRO A 105 11.27 -17.96 4.10
C PRO A 105 10.09 -18.00 5.08
N ALA A 106 8.93 -18.41 4.59
CA ALA A 106 7.80 -18.65 5.46
C ALA A 106 8.13 -19.75 6.50
N PRO A 107 7.79 -19.56 7.79
CA PRO A 107 8.06 -20.55 8.82
C PRO A 107 7.33 -21.88 8.50
N PHE A 108 7.99 -23.01 8.76
CA PHE A 108 7.43 -24.32 8.50
C PHE A 108 6.39 -24.67 9.58
N ASN A 109 5.12 -24.50 9.23
CA ASN A 109 3.96 -24.78 10.08
C ASN A 109 2.73 -25.08 9.22
N GLU A 110 1.59 -25.31 9.84
CA GLU A 110 0.32 -25.64 9.16
C GLU A 110 -0.10 -24.54 8.16
N ARG A 111 0.14 -23.29 8.50
CA ARG A 111 -0.18 -22.14 7.61
C ARG A 111 0.60 -22.21 6.30
N LYS A 112 1.88 -22.62 6.36
CA LYS A 112 2.70 -22.83 5.17
C LYS A 112 2.19 -23.96 4.29
N PHE A 113 1.70 -25.05 4.90
CA PHE A 113 1.08 -26.15 4.14
C PHE A 113 -0.17 -25.69 3.41
N ILE A 114 -1.03 -24.93 4.09
CA ILE A 114 -2.24 -24.35 3.48
C ILE A 114 -1.86 -23.45 2.31
N ALA A 115 -0.89 -22.57 2.50
CA ALA A 115 -0.41 -21.66 1.44
C ALA A 115 0.17 -22.43 0.26
N ARG A 116 0.98 -23.46 0.49
CA ARG A 116 1.53 -24.33 -0.57
C ARG A 116 0.43 -25.00 -1.38
N ARG A 117 -0.56 -25.54 -0.69
CA ARG A 117 -1.72 -26.15 -1.38
C ARG A 117 -2.46 -25.10 -2.22
N GLY A 118 -2.60 -23.87 -1.70
CA GLY A 118 -3.16 -22.76 -2.47
C GLY A 118 -2.33 -22.45 -3.72
N CYS A 119 -1.01 -22.42 -3.60
CA CYS A 119 -0.11 -22.12 -4.74
C CYS A 119 -0.23 -23.14 -5.89
N GLU A 120 -0.66 -24.38 -5.62
CA GLU A 120 -0.91 -25.38 -6.66
C GLU A 120 -2.10 -25.06 -7.58
N GLU A 121 -2.99 -24.16 -7.17
CA GLU A 121 -4.10 -23.67 -8.00
C GLU A 121 -3.70 -22.51 -8.90
N LEU A 122 -2.48 -21.98 -8.73
CA LEU A 122 -1.99 -20.86 -9.54
C LEU A 122 -1.43 -21.36 -10.87
N TYR A 123 -1.67 -20.62 -11.92
CA TYR A 123 -1.17 -20.89 -13.26
C TYR A 123 -0.42 -19.68 -13.84
N PRO A 124 0.51 -19.90 -14.77
CA PRO A 124 1.27 -18.80 -15.37
C PRO A 124 0.38 -17.73 -15.98
N GLY A 125 0.63 -16.48 -15.61
CA GLY A 125 -0.10 -15.32 -16.08
C GLY A 125 -1.35 -14.97 -15.29
N CYS A 126 -1.77 -15.77 -14.29
CA CYS A 126 -2.92 -15.43 -13.48
C CYS A 126 -2.66 -14.22 -12.58
N VAL A 127 -3.71 -13.44 -12.35
CA VAL A 127 -3.75 -12.34 -11.40
C VAL A 127 -4.45 -12.81 -10.12
N VAL A 128 -3.79 -12.64 -8.99
CA VAL A 128 -4.22 -13.19 -7.70
C VAL A 128 -4.45 -12.08 -6.71
N ASN A 129 -5.62 -12.04 -6.07
CA ASN A 129 -5.84 -11.20 -4.90
C ASN A 129 -5.61 -11.99 -3.62
N LEU A 130 -4.84 -11.40 -2.69
CA LEU A 130 -4.59 -11.97 -1.37
C LEU A 130 -5.32 -11.15 -0.29
N GLY A 131 -6.31 -11.76 0.35
CA GLY A 131 -6.98 -11.23 1.53
C GLY A 131 -6.14 -11.40 2.79
N THR A 132 -6.61 -10.84 3.90
CA THR A 132 -5.92 -10.89 5.21
C THR A 132 -5.71 -12.33 5.72
N GLY A 133 -4.74 -12.51 6.61
CA GLY A 133 -4.42 -13.76 7.26
C GLY A 133 -3.51 -14.66 6.42
N ILE A 134 -3.79 -15.98 6.39
CA ILE A 134 -2.92 -16.95 5.70
C ILE A 134 -2.63 -16.58 4.25
N PRO A 135 -3.61 -16.10 3.45
CA PRO A 135 -3.32 -15.71 2.07
C PRO A 135 -2.19 -14.67 1.98
N ASN A 136 -2.35 -13.54 2.62
CA ASN A 136 -1.37 -12.46 2.56
C ASN A 136 -0.07 -12.79 3.31
N ASP A 137 -0.17 -13.43 4.48
CA ASP A 137 0.99 -13.70 5.33
C ASP A 137 1.94 -14.74 4.72
N MET A 138 1.41 -15.66 3.93
CA MET A 138 2.13 -16.86 3.50
C MET A 138 2.27 -17.02 1.99
N VAL A 139 1.22 -16.76 1.20
CA VAL A 139 1.22 -17.11 -0.24
C VAL A 139 2.31 -16.36 -0.99
N GLY A 140 2.48 -15.05 -0.76
CA GLY A 140 3.54 -14.29 -1.42
C GLY A 140 4.95 -14.81 -1.13
N ARG A 141 5.22 -15.20 0.12
CA ARG A 141 6.49 -15.80 0.53
C ARG A 141 6.70 -17.17 -0.08
N VAL A 142 5.67 -18.02 -0.08
CA VAL A 142 5.72 -19.35 -0.70
C VAL A 142 5.94 -19.24 -2.22
N CYS A 143 5.27 -18.31 -2.89
CA CYS A 143 5.52 -18.03 -4.31
C CYS A 143 6.98 -17.62 -4.57
N ALA A 144 7.56 -16.82 -3.67
CA ALA A 144 8.97 -16.43 -3.77
C ALA A 144 9.91 -17.63 -3.58
N GLU A 145 9.64 -18.49 -2.58
CA GLU A 145 10.44 -19.69 -2.31
C GLU A 145 10.37 -20.72 -3.44
N GLU A 146 9.22 -20.87 -4.09
CA GLU A 146 8.98 -21.89 -5.11
C GLU A 146 9.21 -21.38 -6.55
N GLY A 147 9.70 -20.15 -6.70
CA GLY A 147 10.00 -19.56 -8.01
C GLY A 147 8.75 -19.30 -8.86
N LEU A 148 7.65 -18.93 -8.21
CA LEU A 148 6.38 -18.57 -8.85
C LEU A 148 6.22 -17.07 -9.03
N SER A 149 7.00 -16.24 -8.33
CA SER A 149 6.86 -14.77 -8.33
C SER A 149 6.91 -14.11 -9.71
N ASP A 150 7.65 -14.70 -10.65
CA ASP A 150 7.76 -14.22 -12.03
C ASP A 150 6.66 -14.76 -12.95
N LYS A 151 5.86 -15.70 -12.45
CA LYS A 151 4.85 -16.40 -13.25
C LYS A 151 3.43 -15.92 -12.98
N VAL A 152 3.19 -15.36 -11.80
CA VAL A 152 1.87 -14.92 -11.37
C VAL A 152 1.93 -13.44 -10.92
N MET A 153 0.85 -12.71 -11.12
CA MET A 153 0.73 -11.35 -10.62
C MET A 153 -0.03 -11.35 -9.31
N ILE A 154 0.70 -11.23 -8.21
CA ILE A 154 0.09 -11.08 -6.89
C ILE A 154 -0.38 -9.64 -6.71
N THR A 155 -1.59 -9.47 -6.20
CA THR A 155 -2.16 -8.18 -5.86
C THR A 155 -2.75 -8.23 -4.45
N VAL A 156 -2.87 -7.07 -3.82
CA VAL A 156 -3.60 -6.89 -2.56
C VAL A 156 -4.55 -5.72 -2.69
N GLU A 157 -5.66 -5.78 -2.00
CA GLU A 157 -6.74 -4.78 -2.02
C GLU A 157 -6.27 -3.33 -1.85
N SER A 158 -5.16 -3.13 -1.11
CA SER A 158 -4.53 -1.82 -0.90
C SER A 158 -4.02 -1.13 -2.16
N GLY A 159 -3.98 -1.84 -3.30
CA GLY A 159 -3.51 -1.32 -4.58
C GLY A 159 -2.08 -1.70 -4.95
N ILE A 160 -1.48 -2.68 -4.28
CA ILE A 160 -0.12 -3.14 -4.60
C ILE A 160 -0.12 -4.31 -5.58
N TYR A 161 0.88 -4.33 -6.46
CA TYR A 161 1.11 -5.35 -7.49
C TYR A 161 2.50 -5.95 -7.34
N GLY A 162 2.57 -7.27 -7.35
CA GLY A 162 3.82 -8.03 -7.26
C GLY A 162 4.49 -7.94 -5.89
N GLY A 163 5.75 -8.35 -5.85
CA GLY A 163 6.56 -8.33 -4.63
C GLY A 163 6.19 -9.39 -3.61
N VAL A 164 6.65 -9.17 -2.37
CA VAL A 164 6.38 -10.02 -1.21
C VAL A 164 5.66 -9.21 -0.15
N GLN A 165 4.45 -9.62 0.15
CA GLN A 165 3.55 -8.91 1.05
C GLN A 165 3.93 -9.14 2.51
N LEU A 166 3.71 -8.13 3.35
CA LEU A 166 3.76 -8.26 4.80
C LEU A 166 2.42 -8.74 5.35
N GLY A 167 2.48 -9.47 6.45
CA GLY A 167 1.31 -10.02 7.12
C GLY A 167 0.98 -9.36 8.45
N GLY A 168 -0.09 -9.84 9.07
CA GLY A 168 -0.53 -9.37 10.37
C GLY A 168 -0.98 -7.91 10.35
N ILE A 169 -0.44 -7.12 11.28
CA ILE A 169 -0.79 -5.70 11.43
C ILE A 169 -0.29 -4.83 10.27
N ASP A 170 0.69 -5.31 9.51
CA ASP A 170 1.28 -4.64 8.36
C ASP A 170 0.65 -5.09 7.02
N PHE A 171 -0.55 -5.67 7.08
CA PHE A 171 -1.33 -6.05 5.90
C PHE A 171 -1.49 -4.88 4.92
N GLY A 172 -1.37 -5.18 3.64
CA GLY A 172 -1.56 -4.20 2.56
C GLY A 172 -0.28 -3.55 2.05
N ILE A 173 0.87 -3.83 2.67
CA ILE A 173 2.17 -3.36 2.19
C ILE A 173 3.05 -4.53 1.76
N GLY A 174 4.11 -4.25 1.01
CA GLY A 174 5.02 -5.29 0.54
C GLY A 174 6.33 -4.74 0.01
N GLN A 175 7.32 -5.63 -0.07
CA GLN A 175 8.64 -5.33 -0.63
C GLN A 175 8.69 -5.68 -2.12
N ASN A 176 9.56 -4.99 -2.87
CA ASN A 176 9.81 -5.26 -4.28
C ASN A 176 8.58 -5.13 -5.17
N LEU A 177 7.65 -4.25 -4.82
CA LEU A 177 6.45 -3.99 -5.61
C LEU A 177 6.80 -3.61 -7.06
N LEU A 178 5.99 -4.05 -7.99
CA LEU A 178 6.08 -3.69 -9.41
C LEU A 178 5.28 -2.43 -9.71
N ALA A 179 4.14 -2.25 -9.04
CA ALA A 179 3.31 -1.07 -9.16
C ALA A 179 2.49 -0.85 -7.86
N MET A 180 2.03 0.39 -7.71
CA MET A 180 1.10 0.79 -6.66
C MET A 180 0.08 1.76 -7.25
N VAL A 181 -1.18 1.40 -7.15
CA VAL A 181 -2.34 2.22 -7.53
C VAL A 181 -3.11 2.62 -6.28
N SER A 182 -4.12 3.46 -6.41
CA SER A 182 -5.03 3.74 -5.30
C SER A 182 -5.99 2.57 -5.05
N HIS A 183 -6.55 2.50 -3.85
CA HIS A 183 -7.55 1.49 -3.48
C HIS A 183 -8.78 1.49 -4.43
N PRO A 184 -9.38 2.63 -4.78
CA PRO A 184 -10.45 2.65 -5.77
C PRO A 184 -10.06 2.13 -7.16
N GLU A 185 -8.88 2.52 -7.68
CA GLU A 185 -8.39 2.00 -8.96
C GLU A 185 -8.18 0.49 -8.94
N GLN A 186 -7.74 -0.06 -7.80
CA GLN A 186 -7.60 -1.50 -7.62
C GLN A 186 -8.96 -2.21 -7.70
N PHE A 187 -9.97 -1.67 -7.04
CA PHE A 187 -11.32 -2.25 -7.08
C PHE A 187 -12.02 -2.07 -8.42
N ASP A 188 -11.82 -0.95 -9.10
CA ASP A 188 -12.29 -0.77 -10.49
C ASP A 188 -11.70 -1.85 -11.41
N TYR A 189 -10.42 -2.21 -11.21
CA TYR A 189 -9.79 -3.31 -11.94
C TYR A 189 -10.41 -4.67 -11.57
N TYR A 190 -10.65 -4.94 -10.30
CA TYR A 190 -11.27 -6.20 -9.87
C TYR A 190 -12.70 -6.34 -10.38
N ASP A 191 -13.51 -5.29 -10.27
CA ASP A 191 -14.88 -5.24 -10.78
C ASP A 191 -14.95 -5.38 -12.30
N GLY A 192 -13.91 -4.95 -13.00
CA GLY A 192 -13.70 -5.14 -14.43
C GLY A 192 -13.25 -6.54 -14.84
N ALA A 193 -13.35 -7.55 -13.95
CA ALA A 193 -12.88 -8.92 -14.14
C ALA A 193 -11.35 -9.02 -14.32
N GLY A 194 -10.60 -8.17 -13.65
CA GLY A 194 -9.13 -8.14 -13.70
C GLY A 194 -8.43 -9.13 -12.77
N VAL A 195 -9.18 -9.92 -11.97
CA VAL A 195 -8.64 -10.92 -11.06
C VAL A 195 -9.12 -12.32 -11.45
N ASP A 196 -8.16 -13.26 -11.51
CA ASP A 196 -8.45 -14.66 -11.88
C ASP A 196 -8.69 -15.53 -10.65
N VAL A 197 -7.92 -15.29 -9.58
CA VAL A 197 -7.95 -16.08 -8.35
C VAL A 197 -7.99 -15.15 -7.15
N THR A 198 -8.84 -15.46 -6.19
CA THR A 198 -8.91 -14.75 -4.91
C THR A 198 -8.77 -15.73 -3.76
N TYR A 199 -7.82 -15.46 -2.86
CA TYR A 199 -7.67 -16.18 -1.60
C TYR A 199 -8.16 -15.31 -0.45
N MET A 200 -9.16 -15.80 0.27
CA MET A 200 -9.73 -15.12 1.42
C MET A 200 -9.50 -15.93 2.68
N GLY A 201 -9.03 -15.28 3.73
CA GLY A 201 -8.93 -15.88 5.05
C GLY A 201 -10.32 -15.96 5.68
N MET A 202 -10.70 -17.18 6.14
CA MET A 202 -11.91 -17.38 6.95
C MET A 202 -11.49 -17.53 8.41
N GLY A 203 -12.07 -16.71 9.29
CA GLY A 203 -11.87 -16.76 10.74
C GLY A 203 -12.88 -17.67 11.44
#